data_6ce32057c76efa9f1d4a36d2b4e65d6b
#
_entry.id   6ce32057c76efa9f1d4a36d2b4e65d6b
#
_cell.length_a   1.000
_cell.length_b   1.000
_cell.length_c   1.000
_cell.angle_alpha   90.00
_cell.angle_beta   90.00
_cell.angle_gamma   90.00
#
_symmetry.space_group_name_H-M   'P 1'
#
loop_
_entity.id
_entity.type
_entity.pdbx_description
1 polymer ?
#
loop_
_entity_poly.entity_id
_entity_poly.type
_entity_poly.pdbx_seq_one_letter_code
_entity_poly.pdbx_strand_id
1 'polypeptide(L)'
;MARLHTSPAPFRGLGKKVVTLYSRRMQIEHTFRDDKGTRWGWQLGYSGSRTIGRLQVLLLIAALATFVSWLAGLAAESRRWPARLQVGSRNTRRSLSTEFVGRYLLRRQPEWLDERVLLESVLAFPNRLARPPDFVGIP
;
A
#
# COMPACT_ATOMS: atom_id res chain seq x y z
N MET A 1 5.48 12.50 -56.31
CA MET A 1 5.00 12.73 -54.92
C MET A 1 5.08 11.42 -54.17
N ALA A 2 6.16 11.24 -53.38
CA ALA A 2 6.39 10.04 -52.55
C ALA A 2 5.70 10.23 -51.22
N ARG A 3 4.72 9.39 -50.87
CA ARG A 3 4.10 9.31 -49.54
C ARG A 3 5.10 8.67 -48.58
N LEU A 4 5.61 9.45 -47.64
CA LEU A 4 6.36 8.95 -46.51
C LEU A 4 5.43 8.08 -45.64
N HIS A 5 5.66 6.78 -45.68
CA HIS A 5 5.03 5.81 -44.81
C HIS A 5 5.63 5.98 -43.42
N THR A 6 4.96 6.74 -42.57
CA THR A 6 5.35 6.87 -41.12
C THR A 6 4.99 5.57 -40.46
N SER A 7 5.99 4.71 -40.29
CA SER A 7 5.87 3.49 -39.47
C SER A 7 5.53 3.88 -38.04
N PRO A 8 4.48 3.30 -37.39
CA PRO A 8 4.19 3.62 -36.00
C PRO A 8 5.34 3.13 -35.13
N ALA A 9 5.96 4.04 -34.42
CA ALA A 9 7.09 3.76 -33.54
C ALA A 9 6.71 2.68 -32.52
N PRO A 10 7.45 1.56 -32.44
CA PRO A 10 7.13 0.41 -31.56
C PRO A 10 7.25 0.72 -30.06
N PHE A 11 7.59 1.94 -29.69
CA PHE A 11 7.88 2.36 -28.31
C PHE A 11 6.75 3.14 -27.60
N ARG A 12 5.63 3.42 -28.27
CA ARG A 12 4.56 4.27 -27.71
C ARG A 12 3.89 3.76 -26.42
N GLY A 13 4.09 2.51 -26.01
CA GLY A 13 3.54 1.94 -24.77
C GLY A 13 4.60 1.56 -23.72
N LEU A 14 5.88 1.52 -24.12
CA LEU A 14 6.96 1.02 -23.25
C LEU A 14 7.19 1.93 -22.05
N GLY A 15 7.19 3.24 -22.23
CA GLY A 15 7.37 4.21 -21.16
C GLY A 15 6.30 4.07 -20.06
N LYS A 16 5.04 3.93 -20.44
CA LYS A 16 3.96 3.71 -19.46
C LYS A 16 4.12 2.39 -18.68
N LYS A 17 4.52 1.32 -19.36
CA LYS A 17 4.79 0.02 -18.71
C LYS A 17 5.96 0.11 -17.73
N VAL A 18 7.05 0.76 -18.13
CA VAL A 18 8.23 0.95 -17.26
C VAL A 18 7.86 1.79 -16.04
N VAL A 19 7.15 2.90 -16.21
CA VAL A 19 6.67 3.72 -15.09
C VAL A 19 5.78 2.91 -14.17
N THR A 20 4.85 2.10 -14.68
CA THR A 20 3.98 1.26 -13.85
C THR A 20 4.76 0.21 -13.06
N LEU A 21 5.75 -0.44 -13.67
CA LEU A 21 6.61 -1.41 -13.00
C LEU A 21 7.47 -0.75 -11.91
N TYR A 22 8.07 0.40 -12.22
CA TYR A 22 8.84 1.17 -11.26
C TYR A 22 7.98 1.62 -10.07
N SER A 23 6.77 2.02 -10.34
CA SER A 23 5.79 2.41 -9.34
C SER A 23 5.46 1.29 -8.36
N ARG A 24 5.28 0.07 -8.86
CA ARG A 24 5.05 -1.11 -8.01
C ARG A 24 6.26 -1.40 -7.12
N ARG A 25 7.46 -1.28 -7.66
CA ARG A 25 8.69 -1.42 -6.88
C ARG A 25 8.76 -0.39 -5.77
N MET A 26 8.48 0.87 -6.07
CA MET A 26 8.49 1.94 -5.07
C MET A 26 7.48 1.69 -3.93
N GLN A 27 6.32 1.10 -4.22
CA GLN A 27 5.37 0.72 -3.18
C GLN A 27 5.95 -0.31 -2.20
N ILE A 28 6.67 -1.31 -2.72
CA ILE A 28 7.35 -2.31 -1.88
C ILE A 28 8.38 -1.61 -0.99
N GLU A 29 9.19 -0.71 -1.55
CA GLU A 29 10.19 0.03 -0.80
C GLU A 29 9.56 0.92 0.29
N HIS A 30 8.43 1.57 -0.01
CA HIS A 30 7.68 2.36 0.98
C HIS A 30 7.13 1.48 2.10
N THR A 31 6.56 0.32 1.78
CA THR A 31 6.07 -0.63 2.79
C THR A 31 7.21 -1.08 3.70
N PHE A 32 8.37 -1.48 3.14
CA PHE A 32 9.53 -1.85 3.95
C PHE A 32 10.06 -0.70 4.81
N ARG A 33 10.04 0.52 4.31
CA ARG A 33 10.45 1.69 5.10
C ARG A 33 9.48 1.94 6.25
N ASP A 34 8.19 1.83 6.00
CA ASP A 34 7.16 2.02 7.01
C ASP A 34 7.23 0.91 8.07
N ASP A 35 7.51 -0.33 7.66
CA ASP A 35 7.71 -1.47 8.57
C ASP A 35 8.97 -1.35 9.43
N LYS A 36 10.03 -0.74 8.91
CA LYS A 36 11.26 -0.46 9.66
C LYS A 36 11.17 0.79 10.54
N GLY A 37 10.13 1.60 10.38
CA GLY A 37 9.96 2.85 11.11
C GLY A 37 9.87 2.63 12.62
N THR A 38 10.63 3.43 13.40
CA THR A 38 10.66 3.33 14.86
C THR A 38 9.33 3.67 15.51
N ARG A 39 8.57 4.54 14.91
CA ARG A 39 7.33 5.09 15.49
C ARG A 39 6.09 4.24 15.16
N TRP A 40 6.07 3.63 13.99
CA TRP A 40 4.88 2.97 13.44
C TRP A 40 5.16 1.58 12.88
N GLY A 41 6.44 1.20 12.73
CA GLY A 41 6.88 -0.07 12.18
C GLY A 41 7.02 -1.18 13.24
N TRP A 42 7.35 -2.37 12.76
CA TRP A 42 7.52 -3.58 13.57
C TRP A 42 8.94 -3.74 14.13
N GLN A 43 9.83 -2.88 13.81
CA GLN A 43 11.25 -2.78 14.13
C GLN A 43 11.84 -3.99 14.89
N LEU A 44 12.12 -5.06 14.13
CA LEU A 44 12.64 -6.32 14.65
C LEU A 44 13.94 -6.16 15.48
N GLY A 45 14.70 -5.08 15.23
CA GLY A 45 15.91 -4.77 16.01
C GLY A 45 15.68 -4.61 17.51
N TYR A 46 14.50 -4.15 17.91
CA TYR A 46 14.16 -4.03 19.33
C TYR A 46 13.76 -5.34 20.01
N SER A 47 13.53 -6.39 19.23
CA SER A 47 13.16 -7.69 19.79
C SER A 47 14.27 -8.34 20.63
N GLY A 48 15.53 -7.89 20.47
CA GLY A 48 16.69 -8.51 21.09
C GLY A 48 16.94 -9.97 20.68
N SER A 49 16.20 -10.46 19.69
CA SER A 49 16.28 -11.86 19.25
C SER A 49 17.54 -12.10 18.44
N ARG A 50 18.35 -13.05 18.91
CA ARG A 50 19.61 -13.48 18.28
C ARG A 50 19.52 -14.83 17.58
N THR A 51 18.44 -15.59 17.77
CA THR A 51 18.24 -16.91 17.18
C THR A 51 17.43 -16.81 15.91
N ILE A 52 17.87 -17.54 14.87
CA ILE A 52 17.21 -17.58 13.55
C ILE A 52 15.74 -18.00 13.69
N GLY A 53 15.45 -19.04 14.48
CA GLY A 53 14.07 -19.51 14.67
C GLY A 53 13.13 -18.44 15.27
N ARG A 54 13.61 -17.68 16.25
CA ARG A 54 12.82 -16.55 16.82
C ARG A 54 12.61 -15.44 15.80
N LEU A 55 13.64 -15.12 15.01
CA LEU A 55 13.51 -14.12 13.95
C LEU A 55 12.50 -14.55 12.88
N GLN A 56 12.47 -15.83 12.50
CA GLN A 56 11.50 -16.35 11.55
C GLN A 56 10.06 -16.20 12.06
N VAL A 57 9.82 -16.53 13.33
CA VAL A 57 8.49 -16.35 13.96
C VAL A 57 8.10 -14.88 14.01
N LEU A 58 9.03 -14.00 14.40
CA LEU A 58 8.76 -12.56 14.45
C LEU A 58 8.48 -11.98 13.07
N LEU A 59 9.20 -12.42 12.05
CA LEU A 59 8.93 -12.03 10.66
C LEU A 59 7.55 -12.48 10.21
N LEU A 60 7.16 -13.72 10.55
CA LEU A 60 5.83 -14.22 10.22
C LEU A 60 4.74 -13.37 10.92
N ILE A 61 4.90 -13.09 12.20
CA ILE A 61 3.96 -12.24 12.96
C ILE A 61 3.89 -10.84 12.32
N ALA A 62 5.03 -10.24 12.00
CA ALA A 62 5.08 -8.94 11.35
C ALA A 62 4.37 -8.95 9.99
N ALA A 63 4.60 -9.98 9.18
CA ALA A 63 3.94 -10.13 7.88
C ALA A 63 2.42 -10.26 8.02
N LEU A 64 1.94 -11.08 8.95
CA LEU A 64 0.51 -11.23 9.23
C LEU A 64 -0.10 -9.92 9.73
N ALA A 65 0.57 -9.23 10.64
CA ALA A 65 0.11 -7.96 11.17
C ALA A 65 0.08 -6.85 10.10
N THR A 66 1.07 -6.82 9.20
CA THR A 66 1.09 -5.93 8.04
C THR A 66 -0.07 -6.25 7.10
N PHE A 67 -0.33 -7.53 6.84
CA PHE A 67 -1.45 -7.97 6.00
C PHE A 67 -2.80 -7.55 6.59
N VAL A 68 -3.02 -7.77 7.88
CA VAL A 68 -4.26 -7.35 8.57
C VAL A 68 -4.40 -5.82 8.54
N SER A 69 -3.30 -5.09 8.78
CA SER A 69 -3.31 -3.63 8.70
C SER A 69 -3.67 -3.14 7.30
N TRP A 70 -3.18 -3.83 6.28
CA TRP A 70 -3.49 -3.49 4.90
C TRP A 70 -4.95 -3.79 4.54
N LEU A 71 -5.51 -4.92 4.97
CA LEU A 71 -6.93 -5.24 4.81
C LEU A 71 -7.83 -4.21 5.50
N ALA A 72 -7.49 -3.83 6.73
CA ALA A 72 -8.19 -2.77 7.46
C ALA A 72 -8.13 -1.44 6.71
N GLY A 73 -6.98 -1.12 6.11
CA GLY A 73 -6.81 0.06 5.29
C GLY A 73 -7.66 0.03 4.02
N LEU A 74 -7.77 -1.09 3.34
CA LEU A 74 -8.64 -1.25 2.18
C LEU A 74 -10.12 -1.07 2.56
N ALA A 75 -10.55 -1.62 3.68
CA ALA A 75 -11.89 -1.42 4.21
C ALA A 75 -12.15 0.06 4.51
N ALA A 76 -11.16 0.73 5.06
CA ALA A 76 -11.23 2.17 5.34
C ALA A 76 -11.36 3.02 4.08
N GLU A 77 -10.72 2.62 2.98
CA GLU A 77 -10.79 3.34 1.71
C GLU A 77 -12.22 3.36 1.14
N SER A 78 -12.94 2.24 1.20
CA SER A 78 -14.32 2.16 0.74
C SER A 78 -15.24 3.13 1.47
N ARG A 79 -14.91 3.47 2.71
CA ARG A 79 -15.66 4.37 3.60
C ARG A 79 -15.05 5.78 3.72
N ARG A 80 -14.14 6.14 2.82
CA ARG A 80 -13.49 7.46 2.73
C ARG A 80 -12.73 7.91 4.00
N TRP A 81 -12.29 6.99 4.83
CA TRP A 81 -11.48 7.31 6.01
C TRP A 81 -10.18 8.07 5.71
N PRO A 82 -9.44 7.77 4.63
CA PRO A 82 -8.23 8.53 4.31
C PRO A 82 -8.49 10.03 4.17
N ALA A 83 -9.62 10.40 3.55
CA ALA A 83 -10.00 11.82 3.41
C ALA A 83 -10.32 12.47 4.77
N ARG A 84 -10.91 11.73 5.70
CA ARG A 84 -11.21 12.23 7.06
C ARG A 84 -9.94 12.41 7.89
N LEU A 85 -8.96 11.53 7.74
CA LEU A 85 -7.67 11.62 8.45
C LEU A 85 -6.76 12.72 7.88
N GLN A 86 -6.99 13.13 6.64
CA GLN A 86 -6.24 14.17 5.94
C GLN A 86 -6.83 15.57 6.09
N VAL A 87 -7.79 15.77 6.99
CA VAL A 87 -8.44 17.06 7.25
C VAL A 87 -7.41 18.12 7.58
N GLY A 88 -7.45 19.25 6.88
CA GLY A 88 -6.52 20.37 7.05
C GLY A 88 -5.32 20.38 6.12
N SER A 89 -5.10 19.33 5.33
CA SER A 89 -4.09 19.36 4.28
C SER A 89 -4.58 20.17 3.09
N ARG A 90 -3.78 21.17 2.65
CA ARG A 90 -3.99 21.87 1.36
C ARG A 90 -3.84 20.94 0.15
N ASN A 91 -3.33 19.75 0.38
CA ASN A 91 -3.09 18.77 -0.64
C ASN A 91 -4.35 17.91 -0.85
N THR A 92 -5.04 18.10 -1.98
CA THR A 92 -6.18 17.28 -2.39
C THR A 92 -5.78 15.86 -2.78
N ARG A 93 -4.47 15.60 -2.94
CA ARG A 93 -3.94 14.29 -3.26
C ARG A 93 -3.81 13.44 -2.01
N ARG A 94 -4.12 12.16 -2.16
CA ARG A 94 -3.91 11.18 -1.10
C ARG A 94 -2.44 11.09 -0.72
N SER A 95 -2.10 11.41 0.53
CA SER A 95 -0.74 11.32 1.08
C SER A 95 -0.56 10.15 2.05
N LEU A 96 -1.67 9.56 2.53
CA LEU A 96 -1.63 8.46 3.49
C LEU A 96 -1.62 7.11 2.79
N SER A 97 -0.70 6.23 3.15
CA SER A 97 -0.68 4.86 2.67
C SER A 97 -1.88 4.06 3.21
N THR A 98 -2.33 3.06 2.46
CA THR A 98 -3.41 2.15 2.88
C THR A 98 -3.07 1.50 4.21
N GLU A 99 -1.84 1.06 4.36
CA GLU A 99 -1.34 0.40 5.55
C GLU A 99 -1.32 1.34 6.77
N PHE A 100 -0.87 2.58 6.60
CA PHE A 100 -0.90 3.59 7.67
C PHE A 100 -2.33 3.81 8.18
N VAL A 101 -3.29 3.97 7.27
CA VAL A 101 -4.70 4.15 7.61
C VAL A 101 -5.22 2.95 8.39
N GLY A 102 -4.90 1.74 7.94
CA GLY A 102 -5.29 0.51 8.63
C GLY A 102 -4.71 0.41 10.04
N ARG A 103 -3.40 0.63 10.20
CA ARG A 103 -2.75 0.66 11.52
C ARG A 103 -3.34 1.71 12.45
N TYR A 104 -3.66 2.88 11.91
CA TYR A 104 -4.28 3.95 12.68
C TYR A 104 -5.64 3.50 13.23
N LEU A 105 -6.50 2.91 12.40
CA LEU A 105 -7.83 2.45 12.78
C LEU A 105 -7.76 1.29 13.78
N LEU A 106 -6.90 0.30 13.55
CA LEU A 106 -6.68 -0.81 14.47
C LEU A 106 -6.26 -0.34 15.88
N ARG A 107 -5.52 0.77 15.97
CA ARG A 107 -5.05 1.31 17.26
C ARG A 107 -6.03 2.25 17.93
N ARG A 108 -6.77 3.03 17.15
CA ARG A 108 -7.57 4.14 17.67
C ARG A 108 -9.05 3.89 17.68
N GLN A 109 -9.51 3.03 16.82
CA GLN A 109 -10.94 2.73 16.63
C GLN A 109 -11.12 1.26 16.22
N PRO A 110 -10.67 0.30 17.05
CA PRO A 110 -10.77 -1.13 16.75
C PRO A 110 -12.22 -1.58 16.59
N GLU A 111 -13.15 -0.94 17.28
CA GLU A 111 -14.59 -1.20 17.23
C GLU A 111 -15.21 -0.96 15.84
N TRP A 112 -14.54 -0.19 14.99
CA TRP A 112 -14.97 0.05 13.62
C TRP A 112 -14.74 -1.17 12.70
N LEU A 113 -13.83 -2.06 13.09
CA LEU A 113 -13.45 -3.24 12.33
C LEU A 113 -14.24 -4.44 12.81
N ASP A 114 -15.46 -4.57 12.34
CA ASP A 114 -16.25 -5.78 12.54
C ASP A 114 -15.88 -6.86 11.50
N GLU A 115 -16.36 -8.08 11.72
CA GLU A 115 -16.12 -9.22 10.85
C GLU A 115 -16.61 -8.97 9.41
N ARG A 116 -17.75 -8.29 9.25
CA ARG A 116 -18.31 -7.98 7.93
C ARG A 116 -17.41 -7.05 7.14
N VAL A 117 -16.89 -6.02 7.78
CA VAL A 117 -15.97 -5.06 7.16
C VAL A 117 -14.70 -5.74 6.68
N LEU A 118 -14.15 -6.65 7.48
CA LEU A 118 -12.97 -7.41 7.11
C LEU A 118 -13.25 -8.39 5.96
N LEU A 119 -14.38 -9.09 6.02
CA LEU A 119 -14.80 -10.02 4.96
C LEU A 119 -15.00 -9.32 3.62
N GLU A 120 -15.69 -8.18 3.61
CA GLU A 120 -15.84 -7.35 2.41
C GLU A 120 -14.50 -6.94 1.83
N SER A 121 -13.52 -6.60 2.68
CA SER A 121 -12.17 -6.25 2.24
C SER A 121 -11.45 -7.42 1.60
N VAL A 122 -11.56 -8.61 2.19
CA VAL A 122 -10.96 -9.85 1.65
C VAL A 122 -11.57 -10.19 0.29
N LEU A 123 -12.89 -10.11 0.16
CA LEU A 123 -13.59 -10.39 -1.09
C LEU A 123 -13.27 -9.36 -2.19
N ALA A 124 -13.04 -8.10 -1.82
CA ALA A 124 -12.66 -7.05 -2.77
C ALA A 124 -11.18 -7.09 -3.17
N PHE A 125 -10.34 -7.87 -2.45
CA PHE A 125 -8.89 -7.93 -2.64
C PHE A 125 -8.43 -8.29 -4.05
N PRO A 126 -8.97 -9.34 -4.71
CA PRO A 126 -8.55 -9.70 -6.07
C PRO A 126 -8.75 -8.56 -7.06
N ASN A 127 -9.88 -7.87 -6.95
CA ASN A 127 -10.20 -6.73 -7.81
C ASN A 127 -9.27 -5.53 -7.59
N ARG A 128 -8.76 -5.37 -6.38
CA ARG A 128 -7.79 -4.32 -6.04
C ARG A 128 -6.41 -4.62 -6.57
N LEU A 129 -5.97 -5.88 -6.55
CA LEU A 129 -4.71 -6.29 -7.16
C LEU A 129 -4.70 -6.13 -8.68
N ALA A 130 -5.85 -6.33 -9.33
CA ALA A 130 -6.00 -6.19 -10.77
C ALA A 130 -5.97 -4.71 -11.22
N ARG A 131 -6.30 -3.76 -10.35
CA ARG A 131 -6.22 -2.32 -10.66
C ARG A 131 -4.77 -1.86 -10.62
N PRO A 132 -4.33 -1.11 -11.65
CA PRO A 132 -3.07 -0.41 -11.55
C PRO A 132 -3.14 0.53 -10.33
N PRO A 133 -2.05 0.69 -9.57
CA PRO A 133 -2.01 1.66 -8.50
C PRO A 133 -2.37 3.03 -9.08
N ASP A 134 -3.28 3.76 -8.40
CA ASP A 134 -3.59 5.15 -8.73
C ASP A 134 -2.34 5.99 -8.50
N PHE A 135 -1.48 5.97 -9.51
CA PHE A 135 -0.24 6.72 -9.49
C PHE A 135 -0.57 8.18 -9.72
N VAL A 136 -0.62 8.89 -8.66
CA VAL A 136 -0.54 10.34 -8.68
C VAL A 136 0.87 10.67 -9.14
N GLY A 137 0.99 11.06 -10.41
CA GLY A 137 2.26 11.42 -11.00
C GLY A 137 3.02 12.39 -10.10
N ILE A 138 4.29 12.09 -9.92
CA ILE A 138 5.28 13.03 -9.42
C ILE A 138 5.29 14.21 -10.41
N PRO A 139 5.22 15.46 -9.94
CA PRO A 139 5.32 16.63 -10.81
C PRO A 139 6.64 16.68 -11.53
#